data_00ac73e249ef6c42b2f3a24a95fac957
#
_entry.id   00ac73e249ef6c42b2f3a24a95fac957
#
_cell.length_a   1.000
_cell.length_b   1.000
_cell.length_c   1.000
_cell.angle_alpha   90.00
_cell.angle_beta   90.00
_cell.angle_gamma   90.00
#
_symmetry.space_group_name_H-M   'P 1'
#
loop_
_entity.id
_entity.type
_entity.pdbx_description
1 polymer ?
#
loop_
_entity_poly.entity_id
_entity_poly.type
_entity_poly.pdbx_seq_one_letter_code
_entity_poly.pdbx_strand_id
1 'polypeptide(L)'
;MKILIVSGFFYPQNTPRAFRTTELAKEFGRLGHSVRVYFPESNYDYSEFIKNNPNVEISFMPQIHGEAPKNKFGYAIWRIANILAAYPSVKYYTLLKKVLEKENNYDLLVSVAVPHPIHWGIGNIYKKRKIAKTWIADCGDPYMLCKTDSHNAPGYMRYFEDLWCKKCDYISVPTETSYIGYYPEYHNKIKVIPQGFNFDAVKVLEYKKNYIPTFAFAGSFIPGRRDPRKLFEYLCTIEKPFKFFVYGTSDKNRWSGLLSKLEGKVFFEKPIPRAELLPKLSQMDFLINIGNGTKVQTPSKLIDYTLAKRPILTIETNDIKENILSEFLEGNYTNQDAPIDISLYDIHNVAQQFLSLCR
;
A
#
# COMPACT_ATOMS: atom_id res chain seq x y z
N MET A 1 11.12 -13.05 -20.86
CA MET A 1 12.18 -12.92 -19.84
C MET A 1 11.94 -13.95 -18.75
N LYS A 2 12.99 -14.35 -18.03
CA LYS A 2 12.92 -15.16 -16.82
C LYS A 2 13.02 -14.22 -15.61
N ILE A 3 11.97 -14.14 -14.80
CA ILE A 3 11.84 -13.18 -13.70
C ILE A 3 11.77 -13.91 -12.37
N LEU A 4 12.53 -13.45 -11.38
CA LEU A 4 12.49 -13.93 -10.00
C LEU A 4 11.94 -12.83 -9.09
N ILE A 5 10.93 -13.14 -8.30
CA ILE A 5 10.42 -12.24 -7.25
C ILE A 5 10.66 -12.90 -5.89
N VAL A 6 11.22 -12.15 -4.94
CA VAL A 6 11.45 -12.61 -3.56
C VAL A 6 10.78 -11.63 -2.62
N SER A 7 9.80 -12.10 -1.86
CA SER A 7 8.99 -11.26 -0.97
C SER A 7 8.71 -11.94 0.37
N GLY A 8 8.47 -11.14 1.41
CA GLY A 8 7.95 -11.64 2.69
C GLY A 8 6.44 -11.89 2.68
N PHE A 9 5.73 -11.41 1.65
CA PHE A 9 4.28 -11.41 1.57
C PHE A 9 3.79 -11.74 0.17
N PHE A 10 2.71 -12.51 0.09
CA PHE A 10 2.06 -12.88 -1.16
C PHE A 10 0.56 -13.12 -0.94
N TYR A 11 -0.19 -13.30 -2.01
CA TYR A 11 -1.59 -13.72 -1.98
C TYR A 11 -1.79 -14.97 -1.09
N PRO A 12 -2.88 -15.11 -0.31
CA PRO A 12 -4.05 -14.24 -0.22
C PRO A 12 -3.95 -13.14 0.85
N GLN A 13 -2.76 -12.83 1.35
CA GLN A 13 -2.58 -11.84 2.40
C GLN A 13 -3.04 -10.45 1.96
N ASN A 14 -3.77 -9.75 2.84
CA ASN A 14 -4.32 -8.42 2.58
C ASN A 14 -3.39 -7.33 3.14
N THR A 15 -2.18 -7.22 2.58
CA THR A 15 -1.20 -6.19 2.94
C THR A 15 -0.69 -5.48 1.69
N PRO A 16 -0.22 -4.22 1.80
CA PRO A 16 0.29 -3.49 0.64
C PRO A 16 1.42 -4.23 -0.10
N ARG A 17 2.29 -4.93 0.64
CA ARG A 17 3.41 -5.67 0.05
C ARG A 17 2.96 -6.98 -0.62
N ALA A 18 1.97 -7.66 -0.06
CA ALA A 18 1.35 -8.81 -0.72
C ALA A 18 0.68 -8.39 -2.04
N PHE A 19 -0.07 -7.30 -2.05
CA PHE A 19 -0.64 -6.74 -3.29
C PHE A 19 0.46 -6.40 -4.30
N ARG A 20 1.52 -5.70 -3.89
CA ARG A 20 2.65 -5.35 -4.77
C ARG A 20 3.23 -6.58 -5.44
N THR A 21 3.58 -7.60 -4.64
CA THR A 21 4.18 -8.84 -5.12
C THR A 21 3.23 -9.59 -6.06
N THR A 22 1.97 -9.72 -5.65
CA THR A 22 0.96 -10.50 -6.37
C THR A 22 0.61 -9.88 -7.72
N GLU A 23 0.33 -8.58 -7.75
CA GLU A 23 -0.05 -7.90 -8.98
C GLU A 23 1.11 -7.83 -9.99
N LEU A 24 2.34 -7.60 -9.53
CA LEU A 24 3.52 -7.68 -10.39
C LEU A 24 3.71 -9.09 -10.97
N ALA A 25 3.58 -10.15 -10.14
CA ALA A 25 3.72 -11.52 -10.60
C ALA A 25 2.69 -11.88 -11.66
N LYS A 26 1.42 -11.54 -11.42
CA LYS A 26 0.33 -11.77 -12.38
C LYS A 26 0.58 -11.01 -13.69
N GLU A 27 0.94 -9.74 -13.60
CA GLU A 27 1.09 -8.91 -14.78
C GLU A 27 2.30 -9.33 -15.63
N PHE A 28 3.44 -9.64 -15.01
CA PHE A 28 4.58 -10.19 -15.74
C PHE A 28 4.21 -11.54 -16.41
N GLY A 29 3.47 -12.41 -15.71
CA GLY A 29 2.96 -13.64 -16.28
C GLY A 29 2.00 -13.43 -17.46
N ARG A 30 1.09 -12.46 -17.35
CA ARG A 30 0.15 -12.06 -18.42
C ARG A 30 0.88 -11.55 -19.66
N LEU A 31 1.99 -10.82 -19.45
CA LEU A 31 2.88 -10.35 -20.54
C LEU A 31 3.74 -11.46 -21.16
N GLY A 32 3.56 -12.73 -20.77
CA GLY A 32 4.25 -13.87 -21.34
C GLY A 32 5.64 -14.12 -20.77
N HIS A 33 5.99 -13.52 -19.63
CA HIS A 33 7.25 -13.80 -18.95
C HIS A 33 7.14 -15.02 -18.04
N SER A 34 8.21 -15.81 -17.92
CA SER A 34 8.31 -16.90 -16.93
C SER A 34 8.67 -16.31 -15.57
N VAL A 35 7.76 -16.36 -14.64
CA VAL A 35 7.87 -15.74 -13.31
C VAL A 35 7.97 -16.81 -12.24
N ARG A 36 9.00 -16.74 -11.38
CA ARG A 36 9.08 -17.54 -10.15
C ARG A 36 8.99 -16.61 -8.94
N VAL A 37 8.11 -16.95 -7.98
CA VAL A 37 7.90 -16.15 -6.77
C VAL A 37 8.27 -16.96 -5.54
N TYR A 38 9.21 -16.45 -4.74
CA TYR A 38 9.54 -16.98 -3.42
C TYR A 38 8.91 -16.16 -2.31
N PHE A 39 8.19 -16.83 -1.43
CA PHE A 39 7.59 -16.23 -0.22
C PHE A 39 7.47 -17.29 0.89
N PRO A 40 7.23 -16.89 2.17
CA PRO A 40 7.09 -17.83 3.27
C PRO A 40 5.97 -18.84 3.03
N GLU A 41 6.24 -20.11 3.36
CA GLU A 41 5.27 -21.19 3.28
C GLU A 41 3.96 -20.83 3.99
N SER A 42 2.84 -21.21 3.43
CA SER A 42 1.51 -21.03 4.00
C SER A 42 0.63 -22.24 3.73
N ASN A 43 -0.39 -22.44 4.55
CA ASN A 43 -1.36 -23.54 4.40
C ASN A 43 -2.46 -23.25 3.36
N TYR A 44 -2.29 -22.19 2.57
CA TYR A 44 -3.27 -21.82 1.53
C TYR A 44 -3.11 -22.72 0.30
N ASP A 45 -4.23 -23.15 -0.28
CA ASP A 45 -4.24 -23.89 -1.56
C ASP A 45 -4.10 -22.91 -2.74
N TYR A 46 -2.96 -22.94 -3.40
CA TYR A 46 -2.65 -22.11 -4.56
C TYR A 46 -3.08 -22.70 -5.91
N SER A 47 -3.78 -23.84 -5.94
CA SER A 47 -4.16 -24.52 -7.18
C SER A 47 -4.95 -23.63 -8.13
N GLU A 48 -5.92 -22.89 -7.61
CA GLU A 48 -6.71 -21.95 -8.40
C GLU A 48 -5.87 -20.76 -8.89
N PHE A 49 -5.00 -20.24 -8.03
CA PHE A 49 -4.10 -19.16 -8.41
C PHE A 49 -3.18 -19.56 -9.57
N ILE A 50 -2.56 -20.74 -9.49
CA ILE A 50 -1.66 -21.29 -10.53
C ILE A 50 -2.43 -21.54 -11.82
N LYS A 51 -3.63 -22.11 -11.75
CA LYS A 51 -4.49 -22.34 -12.92
C LYS A 51 -4.80 -21.03 -13.66
N ASN A 52 -5.07 -19.95 -12.92
CA ASN A 52 -5.40 -18.65 -13.50
C ASN A 52 -4.16 -17.85 -13.93
N ASN A 53 -2.95 -18.27 -13.50
CA ASN A 53 -1.69 -17.59 -13.80
C ASN A 53 -0.62 -18.61 -14.24
N PRO A 54 -0.76 -19.26 -15.41
CA PRO A 54 0.06 -20.42 -15.80
C PRO A 54 1.55 -20.10 -15.97
N ASN A 55 1.92 -18.84 -16.17
CA ASN A 55 3.30 -18.38 -16.29
C ASN A 55 3.95 -18.02 -14.95
N VAL A 56 3.21 -18.17 -13.82
CA VAL A 56 3.70 -17.87 -12.47
C VAL A 56 3.91 -19.17 -11.69
N GLU A 57 5.15 -19.47 -11.40
CA GLU A 57 5.57 -20.58 -10.55
C GLU A 57 5.73 -20.13 -9.10
N ILE A 58 5.09 -20.83 -8.17
CA ILE A 58 5.18 -20.58 -6.74
C ILE A 58 6.26 -21.46 -6.13
N SER A 59 7.13 -20.85 -5.34
CA SER A 59 8.16 -21.51 -4.55
C SER A 59 8.12 -21.01 -3.10
N PHE A 60 8.32 -21.92 -2.16
CA PHE A 60 8.25 -21.57 -0.74
C PHE A 60 9.63 -21.42 -0.12
N MET A 61 9.71 -20.50 0.82
CA MET A 61 10.81 -20.41 1.77
C MET A 61 10.29 -20.70 3.18
N PRO A 62 11.12 -21.25 4.09
CA PRO A 62 10.70 -21.53 5.46
C PRO A 62 10.12 -20.28 6.14
N GLN A 63 9.07 -20.48 6.91
CA GLN A 63 8.53 -19.42 7.76
C GLN A 63 9.55 -18.99 8.81
N ILE A 64 9.63 -17.69 9.04
CA ILE A 64 10.43 -17.14 10.14
C ILE A 64 9.53 -17.00 11.37
N HIS A 65 9.69 -17.93 12.30
CA HIS A 65 9.02 -17.86 13.59
C HIS A 65 9.71 -16.87 14.53
N GLY A 66 8.94 -16.17 15.30
CA GLY A 66 9.41 -15.18 16.28
C GLY A 66 8.30 -14.19 16.62
N GLU A 67 7.09 -14.71 16.85
CA GLU A 67 5.95 -13.89 17.28
C GLU A 67 6.26 -13.17 18.60
N ALA A 68 5.66 -12.00 18.77
CA ALA A 68 5.78 -11.24 19.99
C ALA A 68 5.17 -12.03 21.18
N PRO A 69 5.90 -12.26 22.27
CA PRO A 69 5.38 -12.91 23.44
C PRO A 69 4.19 -12.16 24.05
N LYS A 70 3.21 -12.89 24.58
CA LYS A 70 2.01 -12.27 25.19
C LYS A 70 2.29 -11.59 26.53
N ASN A 71 3.33 -12.03 27.26
CA ASN A 71 3.69 -11.44 28.55
C ASN A 71 4.51 -10.15 28.36
N LYS A 72 4.33 -9.17 29.25
CA LYS A 72 4.94 -7.84 29.16
C LYS A 72 6.48 -7.88 29.10
N PHE A 73 7.11 -8.73 29.89
CA PHE A 73 8.58 -8.83 29.94
C PHE A 73 9.14 -9.41 28.65
N GLY A 74 8.60 -10.54 28.19
CA GLY A 74 9.00 -11.16 26.92
C GLY A 74 8.76 -10.23 25.74
N TYR A 75 7.63 -9.50 25.75
CA TYR A 75 7.33 -8.50 24.72
C TYR A 75 8.37 -7.35 24.70
N ALA A 76 8.81 -6.88 25.87
CA ALA A 76 9.85 -5.85 25.96
C ALA A 76 11.17 -6.33 25.38
N ILE A 77 11.61 -7.55 25.70
CA ILE A 77 12.83 -8.17 25.15
C ILE A 77 12.69 -8.33 23.63
N TRP A 78 11.56 -8.87 23.17
CA TRP A 78 11.29 -9.03 21.74
C TRP A 78 11.35 -7.70 20.99
N ARG A 79 10.75 -6.64 21.57
CA ARG A 79 10.77 -5.30 21.01
C ARG A 79 12.18 -4.72 20.92
N ILE A 80 13.00 -4.92 21.95
CA ILE A 80 14.42 -4.52 21.95
C ILE A 80 15.16 -5.28 20.84
N ALA A 81 14.99 -6.60 20.72
CA ALA A 81 15.60 -7.40 19.67
C ALA A 81 15.12 -6.98 18.27
N ASN A 82 13.86 -6.59 18.12
CA ASN A 82 13.33 -6.07 16.87
C ASN A 82 14.00 -4.75 16.48
N ILE A 83 14.12 -3.80 17.43
CA ILE A 83 14.75 -2.49 17.17
C ILE A 83 16.25 -2.66 16.89
N LEU A 84 16.96 -3.44 17.72
CA LEU A 84 18.41 -3.58 17.61
C LEU A 84 18.84 -4.49 16.45
N ALA A 85 18.10 -5.54 16.13
CA ALA A 85 18.51 -6.56 15.18
C ALA A 85 17.51 -6.87 14.07
N ALA A 86 16.43 -6.10 13.92
CA ALA A 86 15.32 -6.42 13.01
C ALA A 86 14.78 -7.86 13.22
N TYR A 87 14.80 -8.36 14.48
CA TYR A 87 14.31 -9.69 14.81
C TYR A 87 12.78 -9.77 14.69
N PRO A 88 12.18 -10.84 14.17
CA PRO A 88 12.85 -12.10 13.73
C PRO A 88 13.32 -12.07 12.28
N SER A 89 12.97 -11.05 11.52
CA SER A 89 13.17 -10.99 10.05
C SER A 89 14.65 -10.97 9.63
N VAL A 90 15.58 -10.59 10.52
CA VAL A 90 17.03 -10.66 10.26
C VAL A 90 17.48 -12.06 9.81
N LYS A 91 16.75 -13.11 10.19
CA LYS A 91 17.02 -14.50 9.76
C LYS A 91 17.03 -14.65 8.22
N TYR A 92 16.32 -13.80 7.47
CA TYR A 92 16.39 -13.80 6.01
C TYR A 92 17.80 -13.56 5.48
N TYR A 93 18.64 -12.84 6.21
CA TYR A 93 20.02 -12.57 5.82
C TYR A 93 20.83 -13.84 5.51
N THR A 94 20.61 -14.90 6.28
CA THR A 94 21.30 -16.20 6.11
C THR A 94 20.41 -17.21 5.37
N LEU A 95 19.10 -17.20 5.63
CA LEU A 95 18.16 -18.15 5.07
C LEU A 95 18.11 -18.09 3.55
N LEU A 96 18.06 -16.89 2.96
CA LEU A 96 17.93 -16.71 1.51
C LEU A 96 19.13 -17.28 0.75
N LYS A 97 20.32 -17.27 1.34
CA LYS A 97 21.50 -17.90 0.73
C LYS A 97 21.28 -19.38 0.45
N LYS A 98 20.63 -20.10 1.39
CA LYS A 98 20.30 -21.52 1.26
C LYS A 98 19.12 -21.74 0.30
N VAL A 99 18.06 -20.95 0.47
CA VAL A 99 16.83 -21.05 -0.32
C VAL A 99 17.09 -20.81 -1.81
N LEU A 100 17.89 -19.80 -2.13
CA LEU A 100 18.18 -19.39 -3.51
C LEU A 100 19.48 -20.00 -4.06
N GLU A 101 20.04 -21.03 -3.43
CA GLU A 101 21.35 -21.59 -3.77
C GLU A 101 21.44 -22.02 -5.24
N LYS A 102 20.37 -22.63 -5.77
CA LYS A 102 20.27 -23.14 -7.13
C LYS A 102 19.75 -22.12 -8.14
N GLU A 103 19.27 -20.97 -7.67
CA GLU A 103 18.67 -19.96 -8.54
C GLU A 103 19.77 -19.15 -9.26
N ASN A 104 19.67 -19.08 -10.58
CA ASN A 104 20.61 -18.35 -11.44
C ASN A 104 19.97 -18.04 -12.80
N ASN A 105 20.67 -17.26 -13.60
CA ASN A 105 20.33 -16.95 -15.00
C ASN A 105 18.93 -16.33 -15.16
N TYR A 106 18.52 -15.47 -14.24
CA TYR A 106 17.35 -14.63 -14.41
C TYR A 106 17.69 -13.35 -15.17
N ASP A 107 16.75 -12.84 -15.94
CA ASP A 107 16.88 -11.52 -16.57
C ASP A 107 16.63 -10.43 -15.56
N LEU A 108 15.60 -10.61 -14.72
CA LEU A 108 15.20 -9.67 -13.68
C LEU A 108 15.02 -10.38 -12.33
N LEU A 109 15.57 -9.78 -11.26
CA LEU A 109 15.24 -10.07 -9.87
C LEU A 109 14.55 -8.86 -9.26
N VAL A 110 13.35 -9.06 -8.71
CA VAL A 110 12.65 -8.09 -7.88
C VAL A 110 12.61 -8.61 -6.46
N SER A 111 13.30 -7.93 -5.54
CA SER A 111 13.16 -8.20 -4.11
C SER A 111 12.23 -7.16 -3.49
N VAL A 112 11.25 -7.59 -2.69
CA VAL A 112 10.20 -6.71 -2.15
C VAL A 112 10.32 -6.59 -0.64
N ALA A 113 10.57 -5.39 -0.15
CA ALA A 113 10.54 -5.02 1.26
C ALA A 113 9.25 -4.21 1.57
N VAL A 114 8.68 -4.29 2.75
CA VAL A 114 9.12 -4.85 4.02
C VAL A 114 8.85 -6.35 4.05
N PRO A 115 9.67 -7.21 4.72
CA PRO A 115 10.79 -6.88 5.62
C PRO A 115 12.11 -6.62 4.87
N HIS A 116 12.85 -5.59 5.28
CA HIS A 116 14.12 -5.21 4.67
C HIS A 116 15.21 -6.29 4.66
N PRO A 117 15.31 -7.20 5.65
CA PRO A 117 16.26 -8.30 5.62
C PRO A 117 16.16 -9.22 4.40
N ILE A 118 15.10 -9.16 3.58
CA ILE A 118 15.06 -9.81 2.26
C ILE A 118 16.13 -9.20 1.34
N HIS A 119 16.24 -7.88 1.27
CA HIS A 119 17.30 -7.21 0.51
C HIS A 119 18.69 -7.57 1.07
N TRP A 120 18.81 -7.62 2.40
CA TRP A 120 20.08 -7.98 3.05
C TRP A 120 20.54 -9.39 2.65
N GLY A 121 19.61 -10.36 2.65
CA GLY A 121 19.89 -11.73 2.24
C GLY A 121 20.35 -11.86 0.80
N ILE A 122 19.68 -11.15 -0.13
CA ILE A 122 20.09 -11.10 -1.53
C ILE A 122 21.42 -10.37 -1.67
N GLY A 123 21.63 -9.25 -0.98
CA GLY A 123 22.92 -8.55 -0.93
C GLY A 123 24.06 -9.44 -0.44
N ASN A 124 23.77 -10.34 0.51
CA ASN A 124 24.73 -11.33 1.01
C ASN A 124 25.11 -12.39 -0.06
N ILE A 125 24.11 -12.83 -0.87
CA ILE A 125 24.37 -13.72 -2.02
C ILE A 125 25.25 -13.01 -3.04
N TYR A 126 24.94 -11.75 -3.36
CA TYR A 126 25.65 -10.92 -4.35
C TYR A 126 27.09 -10.56 -3.93
N LYS A 127 27.53 -10.90 -2.71
CA LYS A 127 28.96 -10.89 -2.35
C LYS A 127 29.76 -11.92 -3.16
N LYS A 128 29.12 -13.03 -3.57
CA LYS A 128 29.80 -14.17 -4.22
C LYS A 128 29.34 -14.42 -5.65
N ARG A 129 28.07 -14.22 -5.97
CA ARG A 129 27.48 -14.48 -7.28
C ARG A 129 26.27 -13.61 -7.55
N LYS A 130 26.00 -13.29 -8.81
CA LYS A 130 24.76 -12.67 -9.26
C LYS A 130 23.73 -13.75 -9.59
N ILE A 131 22.46 -13.51 -9.26
CA ILE A 131 21.33 -14.38 -9.61
C ILE A 131 20.70 -13.92 -10.92
N ALA A 132 20.65 -12.62 -11.16
CA ALA A 132 20.00 -12.00 -12.30
C ALA A 132 20.91 -10.97 -12.98
N LYS A 133 20.59 -10.63 -14.24
CA LYS A 133 21.24 -9.55 -14.99
C LYS A 133 20.94 -8.19 -14.36
N THR A 134 19.65 -7.96 -14.02
CA THR A 134 19.18 -6.75 -13.35
C THR A 134 18.55 -7.12 -12.00
N TRP A 135 18.92 -6.41 -10.94
CA TRP A 135 18.29 -6.51 -9.64
C TRP A 135 17.64 -5.19 -9.24
N ILE A 136 16.33 -5.19 -9.09
CA ILE A 136 15.54 -4.07 -8.55
C ILE A 136 15.13 -4.41 -7.11
N ALA A 137 15.56 -3.57 -6.17
CA ALA A 137 15.13 -3.64 -4.77
C ALA A 137 13.89 -2.75 -4.60
N ASP A 138 12.70 -3.36 -4.47
CA ASP A 138 11.43 -2.64 -4.31
C ASP A 138 11.15 -2.36 -2.84
N CYS A 139 11.13 -1.08 -2.48
CA CYS A 139 11.01 -0.60 -1.11
C CYS A 139 9.73 0.20 -0.93
N GLY A 140 8.84 -0.27 -0.05
CA GLY A 140 7.64 0.50 0.33
C GLY A 140 7.96 1.72 1.18
N ASP A 141 8.85 1.50 2.15
CA ASP A 141 9.32 2.50 3.09
C ASP A 141 10.86 2.40 3.18
N PRO A 142 11.58 3.50 3.40
CA PRO A 142 13.01 3.44 3.65
C PRO A 142 13.30 2.84 5.03
N TYR A 143 14.52 2.35 5.27
CA TYR A 143 14.89 1.72 6.53
C TYR A 143 15.67 2.67 7.44
N MET A 144 16.89 3.09 7.04
CA MET A 144 17.79 3.83 7.92
C MET A 144 17.35 5.26 8.22
N LEU A 145 16.86 5.97 7.22
CA LEU A 145 16.47 7.38 7.34
C LEU A 145 14.93 7.55 7.34
N CYS A 146 14.20 6.51 7.75
CA CYS A 146 12.74 6.57 7.86
C CYS A 146 12.34 7.55 8.97
N LYS A 147 11.62 8.62 8.59
CA LYS A 147 11.12 9.64 9.54
C LYS A 147 9.74 9.31 10.11
N THR A 148 9.09 8.29 9.59
CA THR A 148 7.72 7.91 9.99
C THR A 148 7.69 6.86 11.08
N ASP A 149 8.81 6.18 11.33
CA ASP A 149 8.91 5.18 12.39
C ASP A 149 9.08 5.82 13.76
N SER A 150 8.53 5.18 14.76
CA SER A 150 8.63 5.61 16.16
C SER A 150 10.06 5.54 16.73
N HIS A 151 10.96 4.83 16.04
CA HIS A 151 12.35 4.62 16.46
C HIS A 151 13.27 4.59 15.23
N ASN A 152 14.39 5.30 15.34
CA ASN A 152 15.43 5.22 14.32
C ASN A 152 16.18 3.88 14.40
N ALA A 153 16.51 3.30 13.26
CA ALA A 153 17.38 2.13 13.21
C ALA A 153 18.78 2.48 13.78
N PRO A 154 19.42 1.57 14.55
CA PRO A 154 20.77 1.79 15.07
C PRO A 154 21.78 2.04 13.95
N GLY A 155 22.76 2.94 14.18
CA GLY A 155 23.71 3.36 13.15
C GLY A 155 24.49 2.22 12.48
N TYR A 156 24.79 1.13 13.20
CA TYR A 156 25.46 -0.05 12.62
C TYR A 156 24.62 -0.81 11.59
N MET A 157 23.29 -0.62 11.58
CA MET A 157 22.41 -1.21 10.58
C MET A 157 22.64 -0.63 9.18
N ARG A 158 23.30 0.53 9.10
CA ARG A 158 23.78 1.10 7.82
C ARG A 158 24.63 0.10 7.04
N TYR A 159 25.41 -0.74 7.70
CA TYR A 159 26.19 -1.79 7.04
C TYR A 159 25.30 -2.69 6.17
N PHE A 160 24.12 -3.08 6.67
CA PHE A 160 23.19 -3.93 5.94
C PHE A 160 22.51 -3.17 4.80
N GLU A 161 22.18 -1.89 4.99
CA GLU A 161 21.61 -1.06 3.93
C GLU A 161 22.63 -0.82 2.81
N ASP A 162 23.85 -0.43 3.15
CA ASP A 162 24.96 -0.27 2.21
C ASP A 162 25.24 -1.55 1.42
N LEU A 163 25.13 -2.71 2.06
CA LEU A 163 25.40 -4.00 1.44
C LEU A 163 24.53 -4.24 0.21
N TRP A 164 23.23 -3.99 0.30
CA TRP A 164 22.33 -4.24 -0.81
C TRP A 164 22.23 -3.03 -1.75
N CYS A 165 22.22 -1.80 -1.22
CA CYS A 165 22.20 -0.58 -2.04
C CYS A 165 23.35 -0.49 -3.03
N LYS A 166 24.57 -0.91 -2.61
CA LYS A 166 25.74 -0.95 -3.51
C LYS A 166 25.60 -1.98 -4.63
N LYS A 167 24.87 -3.06 -4.39
CA LYS A 167 24.84 -4.24 -5.29
C LYS A 167 23.62 -4.31 -6.18
N CYS A 168 22.48 -3.77 -5.78
CA CYS A 168 21.32 -3.65 -6.67
C CYS A 168 21.60 -2.66 -7.79
N ASP A 169 20.93 -2.86 -8.92
CA ASP A 169 21.02 -1.94 -10.06
C ASP A 169 20.09 -0.74 -9.82
N TYR A 170 18.89 -0.98 -9.30
CA TYR A 170 17.89 0.05 -9.00
C TYR A 170 17.21 -0.17 -7.67
N ILE A 171 16.71 0.93 -7.08
CA ILE A 171 15.86 0.96 -5.90
C ILE A 171 14.52 1.55 -6.34
N SER A 172 13.45 0.77 -6.36
CA SER A 172 12.13 1.31 -6.64
C SER A 172 11.45 1.76 -5.36
N VAL A 173 10.85 2.95 -5.39
CA VAL A 173 10.13 3.56 -4.28
C VAL A 173 8.75 4.06 -4.75
N PRO A 174 7.72 4.08 -3.88
CA PRO A 174 6.36 4.39 -4.33
C PRO A 174 6.11 5.88 -4.57
N THR A 175 6.92 6.77 -3.99
CA THR A 175 6.71 8.22 -4.06
C THR A 175 8.05 8.96 -4.10
N GLU A 176 8.05 10.15 -4.69
CA GLU A 176 9.25 11.01 -4.73
C GLU A 176 9.75 11.37 -3.33
N THR A 177 8.85 11.51 -2.36
CA THR A 177 9.24 11.85 -0.99
C THR A 177 9.98 10.74 -0.26
N SER A 178 9.87 9.48 -0.72
CA SER A 178 10.64 8.36 -0.19
C SER A 178 12.15 8.51 -0.42
N TYR A 179 12.53 9.30 -1.44
CA TYR A 179 13.91 9.61 -1.82
C TYR A 179 14.77 10.13 -0.64
N ILE A 180 14.20 11.01 0.20
CA ILE A 180 14.92 11.56 1.36
C ILE A 180 15.23 10.53 2.46
N GLY A 181 14.65 9.35 2.37
CA GLY A 181 14.89 8.24 3.31
C GLY A 181 16.11 7.39 2.97
N TYR A 182 16.86 7.75 1.93
CA TYR A 182 18.08 7.06 1.49
C TYR A 182 19.29 8.01 1.52
N TYR A 183 20.48 7.44 1.70
CA TYR A 183 21.71 8.21 1.65
C TYR A 183 21.98 8.77 0.23
N PRO A 184 22.55 10.00 0.12
CA PRO A 184 22.74 10.67 -1.17
C PRO A 184 23.51 9.85 -2.22
N GLU A 185 24.45 9.01 -1.80
CA GLU A 185 25.25 8.14 -2.68
C GLU A 185 24.42 7.10 -3.45
N TYR A 186 23.17 6.83 -3.02
CA TYR A 186 22.27 5.88 -3.69
C TYR A 186 21.16 6.54 -4.50
N HIS A 187 21.05 7.86 -4.48
CA HIS A 187 19.99 8.60 -5.13
C HIS A 187 19.91 8.38 -6.63
N ASN A 188 21.04 8.17 -7.29
CA ASN A 188 21.10 7.88 -8.74
C ASN A 188 20.47 6.54 -9.14
N LYS A 189 20.31 5.61 -8.18
CA LYS A 189 19.66 4.31 -8.39
C LYS A 189 18.17 4.34 -8.14
N ILE A 190 17.63 5.39 -7.49
CA ILE A 190 16.23 5.46 -7.10
C ILE A 190 15.36 5.71 -8.34
N LYS A 191 14.31 4.92 -8.45
CA LYS A 191 13.24 5.04 -9.44
C LYS A 191 11.91 5.12 -8.72
N VAL A 192 11.14 6.14 -8.99
CA VAL A 192 9.79 6.27 -8.44
C VAL A 192 8.84 5.43 -9.28
N ILE A 193 8.38 4.33 -8.71
CA ILE A 193 7.43 3.41 -9.35
C ILE A 193 6.30 3.17 -8.35
N PRO A 194 5.13 3.78 -8.55
CA PRO A 194 4.03 3.72 -7.60
C PRO A 194 3.45 2.31 -7.42
N GLN A 195 2.59 2.15 -6.43
CA GLN A 195 1.83 0.91 -6.24
C GLN A 195 0.92 0.68 -7.44
N GLY A 196 1.06 -0.49 -8.09
CA GLY A 196 0.19 -0.89 -9.19
C GLY A 196 -1.14 -1.47 -8.68
N PHE A 197 -2.21 -1.19 -9.42
CA PHE A 197 -3.54 -1.74 -9.22
C PHE A 197 -4.08 -2.26 -10.54
N ASN A 198 -4.74 -3.41 -10.51
CA ASN A 198 -5.46 -3.90 -11.67
C ASN A 198 -6.80 -3.14 -11.78
N PHE A 199 -6.93 -2.34 -12.84
CA PHE A 199 -8.16 -1.57 -13.11
C PHE A 199 -9.15 -2.31 -14.01
N ASP A 200 -8.74 -3.35 -14.74
CA ASP A 200 -9.62 -4.13 -15.63
C ASP A 200 -10.70 -4.86 -14.84
N ALA A 201 -10.40 -5.26 -13.60
CA ALA A 201 -11.34 -5.95 -12.71
C ALA A 201 -12.32 -4.99 -12.00
N VAL A 202 -12.19 -3.68 -12.21
CA VAL A 202 -12.98 -2.67 -11.50
C VAL A 202 -14.33 -2.47 -12.19
N LYS A 203 -15.41 -2.78 -11.48
CA LYS A 203 -16.77 -2.48 -11.92
C LYS A 203 -17.17 -1.10 -11.39
N VAL A 204 -17.44 -0.16 -12.30
CA VAL A 204 -18.03 1.13 -12.02
C VAL A 204 -19.43 1.09 -12.57
N LEU A 205 -20.44 1.42 -11.75
CA LEU A 205 -21.82 1.47 -12.17
C LEU A 205 -22.15 2.83 -12.78
N GLU A 206 -23.09 2.86 -13.69
CA GLU A 206 -23.61 4.11 -14.23
C GLU A 206 -24.27 4.91 -13.11
N TYR A 207 -23.85 6.15 -12.95
CA TYR A 207 -24.36 7.01 -11.89
C TYR A 207 -25.78 7.51 -12.24
N LYS A 208 -26.64 7.44 -11.22
CA LYS A 208 -27.96 8.07 -11.23
C LYS A 208 -28.07 9.02 -10.03
N LYS A 209 -28.48 10.28 -10.30
CA LYS A 209 -28.63 11.28 -9.23
C LYS A 209 -29.56 10.78 -8.13
N ASN A 210 -29.10 10.89 -6.90
CA ASN A 210 -29.89 10.51 -5.75
C ASN A 210 -30.97 11.58 -5.44
N TYR A 211 -32.13 11.15 -4.97
CA TYR A 211 -33.19 12.05 -4.54
C TYR A 211 -32.79 12.86 -3.29
N ILE A 212 -32.07 12.24 -2.41
CA ILE A 212 -31.47 12.84 -1.21
C ILE A 212 -29.96 12.87 -1.44
N PRO A 213 -29.25 14.01 -1.26
CA PRO A 213 -27.81 14.08 -1.41
C PRO A 213 -27.13 12.96 -0.62
N THR A 214 -26.41 12.11 -1.34
CA THR A 214 -25.81 10.91 -0.79
C THR A 214 -24.30 10.90 -1.09
N PHE A 215 -23.49 10.86 -0.05
CA PHE A 215 -22.04 10.94 -0.18
C PHE A 215 -21.31 9.97 0.73
N ALA A 216 -20.03 9.74 0.47
CA ALA A 216 -19.27 8.76 1.23
C ALA A 216 -17.85 9.19 1.56
N PHE A 217 -17.33 8.59 2.62
CA PHE A 217 -15.91 8.55 2.98
C PHE A 217 -15.48 7.08 3.10
N ALA A 218 -14.42 6.70 2.39
CA ALA A 218 -13.82 5.37 2.52
C ALA A 218 -12.50 5.47 3.29
N GLY A 219 -12.45 4.85 4.46
CA GLY A 219 -11.27 4.83 5.33
C GLY A 219 -11.62 4.92 6.80
N SER A 220 -10.59 4.91 7.65
CA SER A 220 -10.77 5.04 9.10
C SER A 220 -10.51 6.47 9.54
N PHE A 221 -11.34 6.97 10.43
CA PHE A 221 -11.07 8.20 11.14
C PHE A 221 -9.95 7.99 12.16
N ILE A 222 -9.05 8.95 12.24
CA ILE A 222 -7.91 8.93 13.17
C ILE A 222 -7.93 10.25 13.93
N PRO A 223 -8.17 10.23 15.25
CA PRO A 223 -8.18 11.44 16.08
C PRO A 223 -6.91 12.27 15.90
N GLY A 224 -7.07 13.59 15.77
CA GLY A 224 -5.98 14.54 15.58
C GLY A 224 -5.33 14.56 14.19
N ARG A 225 -5.62 13.56 13.32
CA ARG A 225 -5.04 13.50 11.97
C ARG A 225 -6.10 13.48 10.86
N ARG A 226 -7.11 12.63 11.00
CA ARG A 226 -8.32 12.54 10.15
C ARG A 226 -9.53 12.52 11.07
N ASP A 227 -9.65 13.55 11.89
CA ASP A 227 -10.72 13.68 12.88
C ASP A 227 -11.96 14.28 12.20
N PRO A 228 -13.10 13.58 12.18
CA PRO A 228 -14.32 14.05 11.55
C PRO A 228 -15.11 15.03 12.44
N ARG A 229 -14.62 15.42 13.62
CA ARG A 229 -15.40 16.17 14.62
C ARG A 229 -16.02 17.42 14.02
N LYS A 230 -15.21 18.29 13.39
CA LYS A 230 -15.71 19.52 12.76
C LYS A 230 -16.71 19.25 11.64
N LEU A 231 -16.47 18.17 10.85
CA LEU A 231 -17.43 17.74 9.84
C LEU A 231 -18.78 17.36 10.48
N PHE A 232 -18.77 16.55 11.53
CA PHE A 232 -20.02 16.16 12.21
C PHE A 232 -20.70 17.36 12.89
N GLU A 233 -19.94 18.26 13.50
CA GLU A 233 -20.47 19.51 14.07
C GLU A 233 -21.22 20.31 13.02
N TYR A 234 -20.63 20.53 11.86
CA TYR A 234 -21.27 21.22 10.75
C TYR A 234 -22.50 20.45 10.22
N LEU A 235 -22.38 19.14 10.00
CA LEU A 235 -23.51 18.33 9.53
C LEU A 235 -24.71 18.36 10.48
N CYS A 236 -24.49 18.57 11.80
CA CYS A 236 -25.57 18.79 12.77
C CYS A 236 -26.35 20.08 12.54
N THR A 237 -25.79 21.08 11.87
CA THR A 237 -26.47 22.33 11.53
C THR A 237 -27.33 22.26 10.28
N ILE A 238 -27.16 21.17 9.48
CA ILE A 238 -27.87 20.99 8.20
C ILE A 238 -29.25 20.38 8.45
N GLU A 239 -30.30 21.18 8.22
CA GLU A 239 -31.68 20.76 8.35
C GLU A 239 -32.15 19.85 7.21
N LYS A 240 -31.72 20.16 5.98
CA LYS A 240 -32.04 19.40 4.76
C LYS A 240 -31.62 17.92 4.91
N PRO A 241 -32.40 16.98 4.37
CA PRO A 241 -32.03 15.57 4.41
C PRO A 241 -30.77 15.30 3.57
N PHE A 242 -29.88 14.46 4.10
CA PHE A 242 -28.73 13.91 3.40
C PHE A 242 -28.42 12.50 3.92
N LYS A 243 -27.58 11.75 3.20
CA LYS A 243 -27.04 10.46 3.62
C LYS A 243 -25.51 10.47 3.49
N PHE A 244 -24.84 10.25 4.61
CA PHE A 244 -23.37 10.14 4.65
C PHE A 244 -22.95 8.73 5.03
N PHE A 245 -22.30 8.01 4.12
CA PHE A 245 -21.79 6.66 4.35
C PHE A 245 -20.31 6.69 4.70
N VAL A 246 -19.93 5.99 5.76
CA VAL A 246 -18.53 5.85 6.21
C VAL A 246 -18.14 4.39 6.10
N TYR A 247 -17.32 4.03 5.10
CA TYR A 247 -16.80 2.67 4.90
C TYR A 247 -15.44 2.54 5.57
N GLY A 248 -15.39 1.92 6.75
CA GLY A 248 -14.13 1.75 7.47
C GLY A 248 -14.29 1.37 8.93
N THR A 249 -13.14 1.12 9.58
CA THR A 249 -13.10 0.86 11.03
C THR A 249 -12.88 2.18 11.77
N SER A 250 -13.84 2.55 12.62
CA SER A 250 -13.73 3.75 13.45
C SER A 250 -14.44 3.52 14.79
N ASP A 251 -13.83 3.99 15.87
CA ASP A 251 -14.44 3.95 17.19
C ASP A 251 -15.52 5.05 17.30
N LYS A 252 -16.77 4.67 17.03
CA LYS A 252 -17.93 5.57 17.04
C LYS A 252 -18.16 6.25 18.39
N ASN A 253 -17.74 5.62 19.50
CA ASN A 253 -17.99 6.11 20.85
C ASN A 253 -17.35 7.50 21.06
N ARG A 254 -16.27 7.79 20.36
CA ARG A 254 -15.57 9.09 20.45
C ARG A 254 -16.41 10.28 20.01
N TRP A 255 -17.42 10.06 19.19
CA TRP A 255 -18.31 11.10 18.63
C TRP A 255 -19.80 10.82 18.94
N SER A 256 -20.09 9.98 19.93
CA SER A 256 -21.46 9.51 20.23
C SER A 256 -22.47 10.66 20.40
N GLY A 257 -22.08 11.75 21.09
CA GLY A 257 -22.95 12.91 21.29
C GLY A 257 -23.29 13.68 20.01
N LEU A 258 -22.41 13.68 19.00
CA LEU A 258 -22.69 14.27 17.68
C LEU A 258 -23.48 13.27 16.82
N LEU A 259 -23.10 12.00 16.86
CA LEU A 259 -23.76 10.96 16.07
C LEU A 259 -25.22 10.73 16.48
N SER A 260 -25.59 10.92 17.76
CA SER A 260 -26.99 10.88 18.18
C SER A 260 -27.85 11.95 17.51
N LYS A 261 -27.30 13.13 17.21
CA LYS A 261 -27.97 14.19 16.46
C LYS A 261 -28.05 13.93 14.96
N LEU A 262 -27.20 13.03 14.46
CA LEU A 262 -27.08 12.66 13.05
C LEU A 262 -27.69 11.26 12.76
N GLU A 263 -28.51 10.76 13.68
CA GLU A 263 -29.22 9.50 13.52
C GLU A 263 -30.11 9.55 12.26
N GLY A 264 -30.06 8.48 11.46
CA GLY A 264 -30.76 8.42 10.16
C GLY A 264 -30.09 9.23 9.03
N LYS A 265 -29.04 10.01 9.31
CA LYS A 265 -28.27 10.76 8.31
C LYS A 265 -26.87 10.21 8.08
N VAL A 266 -26.20 9.66 9.10
CA VAL A 266 -24.83 9.12 9.04
C VAL A 266 -24.83 7.61 9.27
N PHE A 267 -24.27 6.86 8.32
CA PHE A 267 -24.25 5.41 8.32
C PHE A 267 -22.81 4.90 8.33
N PHE A 268 -22.46 4.11 9.33
CA PHE A 268 -21.14 3.47 9.41
C PHE A 268 -21.24 2.03 8.92
N GLU A 269 -20.53 1.75 7.87
CA GLU A 269 -20.44 0.43 7.25
C GLU A 269 -19.12 -0.26 7.60
N LYS A 270 -19.15 -1.60 7.66
CA LYS A 270 -17.92 -2.38 7.82
C LYS A 270 -17.01 -2.17 6.61
N PRO A 271 -15.69 -2.33 6.79
CA PRO A 271 -14.78 -2.41 5.64
C PRO A 271 -15.21 -3.54 4.72
N ILE A 272 -15.31 -3.24 3.44
CA ILE A 272 -15.65 -4.21 2.38
C ILE A 272 -14.50 -4.28 1.38
N PRO A 273 -14.34 -5.40 0.65
CA PRO A 273 -13.35 -5.52 -0.40
C PRO A 273 -13.49 -4.43 -1.46
N ARG A 274 -12.37 -4.02 -2.06
CA ARG A 274 -12.33 -2.96 -3.08
C ARG A 274 -13.30 -3.21 -4.24
N ALA A 275 -13.41 -4.46 -4.67
CA ALA A 275 -14.33 -4.86 -5.74
C ALA A 275 -15.82 -4.59 -5.43
N GLU A 276 -16.19 -4.59 -4.15
CA GLU A 276 -17.54 -4.28 -3.69
C GLU A 276 -17.71 -2.79 -3.35
N LEU A 277 -16.63 -2.14 -2.90
CA LEU A 277 -16.63 -0.74 -2.52
C LEU A 277 -16.80 0.19 -3.73
N LEU A 278 -16.06 -0.05 -4.80
CA LEU A 278 -16.07 0.83 -5.98
C LEU A 278 -17.45 0.96 -6.65
N PRO A 279 -18.22 -0.12 -6.86
CA PRO A 279 -19.61 0.00 -7.31
C PRO A 279 -20.46 0.87 -6.40
N LYS A 280 -20.29 0.79 -5.08
CA LYS A 280 -21.04 1.61 -4.12
C LYS A 280 -20.62 3.08 -4.19
N LEU A 281 -19.31 3.36 -4.24
CA LEU A 281 -18.79 4.72 -4.36
C LEU A 281 -19.25 5.39 -5.67
N SER A 282 -19.35 4.64 -6.77
CA SER A 282 -19.80 5.19 -8.06
C SER A 282 -21.27 5.63 -8.08
N GLN A 283 -22.06 5.20 -7.09
CA GLN A 283 -23.47 5.60 -6.94
C GLN A 283 -23.66 6.79 -5.97
N MET A 284 -22.59 7.31 -5.38
CA MET A 284 -22.66 8.50 -4.53
C MET A 284 -22.73 9.76 -5.37
N ASP A 285 -23.33 10.82 -4.86
CA ASP A 285 -23.36 12.11 -5.54
C ASP A 285 -21.97 12.75 -5.51
N PHE A 286 -21.25 12.61 -4.39
CA PHE A 286 -19.86 13.02 -4.25
C PHE A 286 -19.13 12.21 -3.18
N LEU A 287 -17.80 12.36 -3.11
CA LEU A 287 -16.95 11.67 -2.17
C LEU A 287 -16.13 12.66 -1.33
N ILE A 288 -16.03 12.41 -0.03
CA ILE A 288 -15.21 13.22 0.86
C ILE A 288 -13.86 12.55 1.06
N ASN A 289 -12.79 13.30 0.86
CA ASN A 289 -11.45 12.97 1.28
C ASN A 289 -11.08 13.82 2.51
N ILE A 290 -10.64 13.19 3.60
CA ILE A 290 -10.07 13.91 4.74
C ILE A 290 -8.56 13.81 4.65
N GLY A 291 -7.90 14.94 4.50
CA GLY A 291 -6.46 15.05 4.38
C GLY A 291 -5.72 14.52 5.60
N ASN A 292 -4.47 14.16 5.40
CA ASN A 292 -3.59 13.66 6.47
C ASN A 292 -2.74 14.76 7.10
N GLY A 293 -2.94 16.01 6.71
CA GLY A 293 -2.07 17.13 7.12
C GLY A 293 -0.65 17.07 6.54
N THR A 294 -0.37 16.10 5.64
CA THR A 294 0.94 15.96 4.98
C THR A 294 0.75 15.90 3.46
N LYS A 295 1.52 16.72 2.74
CA LYS A 295 1.54 16.71 1.25
C LYS A 295 2.36 15.54 0.66
N VAL A 296 2.80 14.59 1.51
CA VAL A 296 3.89 13.66 1.22
C VAL A 296 3.44 12.41 0.44
N GLN A 297 2.16 12.05 0.47
CA GLN A 297 1.66 10.84 -0.21
C GLN A 297 0.28 11.09 -0.80
N THR A 298 0.06 10.72 -2.07
CA THR A 298 -1.29 10.60 -2.61
C THR A 298 -1.99 9.43 -1.89
N PRO A 299 -3.03 9.70 -1.11
CA PRO A 299 -3.75 8.62 -0.43
C PRO A 299 -4.31 7.63 -1.45
N SER A 300 -4.12 6.33 -1.25
CA SER A 300 -4.63 5.28 -2.13
C SER A 300 -6.16 5.38 -2.39
N LYS A 301 -6.90 5.93 -1.44
CA LYS A 301 -8.34 6.19 -1.59
C LYS A 301 -8.68 7.19 -2.70
N LEU A 302 -7.80 8.16 -3.02
CA LEU A 302 -8.03 9.08 -4.13
C LEU A 302 -7.99 8.36 -5.49
N ILE A 303 -7.21 7.28 -5.60
CA ILE A 303 -7.24 6.40 -6.77
C ILE A 303 -8.64 5.78 -6.91
N ASP A 304 -9.18 5.22 -5.82
CA ASP A 304 -10.52 4.63 -5.82
C ASP A 304 -11.61 5.66 -6.10
N TYR A 305 -11.48 6.88 -5.59
CA TYR A 305 -12.42 7.96 -5.82
C TYR A 305 -12.40 8.44 -7.29
N THR A 306 -11.21 8.55 -7.87
CA THR A 306 -11.06 8.89 -9.29
C THR A 306 -11.64 7.77 -10.18
N LEU A 307 -11.40 6.50 -9.82
CA LEU A 307 -12.00 5.36 -10.53
C LEU A 307 -13.53 5.34 -10.40
N ALA A 308 -14.08 5.72 -9.26
CA ALA A 308 -15.53 5.82 -9.06
C ALA A 308 -16.17 6.93 -9.93
N LYS A 309 -15.36 7.82 -10.54
CA LYS A 309 -15.81 8.93 -11.40
C LYS A 309 -16.84 9.84 -10.74
N ARG A 310 -16.66 10.11 -9.45
CA ARG A 310 -17.53 11.01 -8.69
C ARG A 310 -16.78 12.28 -8.30
N PRO A 311 -17.50 13.42 -8.15
CA PRO A 311 -16.91 14.64 -7.61
C PRO A 311 -16.22 14.35 -6.27
N ILE A 312 -15.03 14.90 -6.06
CA ILE A 312 -14.24 14.73 -4.85
C ILE A 312 -14.11 16.07 -4.14
N LEU A 313 -14.37 16.08 -2.83
CA LEU A 313 -14.10 17.21 -1.96
C LEU A 313 -13.08 16.81 -0.90
N THR A 314 -11.87 17.39 -0.96
CA THR A 314 -10.88 17.24 0.11
C THR A 314 -11.09 18.33 1.15
N ILE A 315 -11.26 17.89 2.38
CA ILE A 315 -11.31 18.71 3.59
C ILE A 315 -10.14 18.37 4.50
N GLU A 316 -9.79 19.27 5.41
CA GLU A 316 -8.81 19.02 6.45
C GLU A 316 -9.48 18.88 7.81
N THR A 317 -8.82 18.21 8.75
CA THR A 317 -9.35 18.02 10.13
C THR A 317 -9.81 19.33 10.78
N ASN A 318 -9.13 20.42 10.49
CA ASN A 318 -9.41 21.75 11.08
C ASN A 318 -10.08 22.74 10.11
N ASP A 319 -10.22 22.37 8.84
CA ASP A 319 -10.85 23.19 7.79
C ASP A 319 -11.71 22.31 6.90
N ILE A 320 -13.01 22.30 7.14
CA ILE A 320 -13.98 21.47 6.40
C ILE A 320 -14.55 22.18 5.17
N LYS A 321 -14.12 23.43 4.90
CA LYS A 321 -14.60 24.22 3.75
C LYS A 321 -16.14 24.29 3.69
N GLU A 322 -16.76 24.77 4.77
CA GLU A 322 -18.23 24.75 4.98
C GLU A 322 -19.02 25.25 3.76
N ASN A 323 -18.61 26.38 3.15
CA ASN A 323 -19.28 26.95 2.00
C ASN A 323 -19.28 25.98 0.81
N ILE A 324 -18.13 25.34 0.52
CA ILE A 324 -18.00 24.39 -0.59
C ILE A 324 -18.81 23.11 -0.28
N LEU A 325 -18.77 22.61 0.96
CA LEU A 325 -19.54 21.46 1.35
C LEU A 325 -21.05 21.73 1.25
N SER A 326 -21.52 22.96 1.56
CA SER A 326 -22.90 23.39 1.34
C SER A 326 -23.27 23.34 -0.15
N GLU A 327 -22.41 23.86 -1.04
CA GLU A 327 -22.61 23.79 -2.48
C GLU A 327 -22.72 22.33 -2.98
N PHE A 328 -21.86 21.44 -2.46
CA PHE A 328 -21.89 20.01 -2.81
C PHE A 328 -23.20 19.34 -2.37
N LEU A 329 -23.71 19.68 -1.20
CA LEU A 329 -25.03 19.19 -0.72
C LEU A 329 -26.19 19.71 -1.59
N GLU A 330 -26.01 20.81 -2.30
CA GLU A 330 -26.99 21.36 -3.26
C GLU A 330 -26.80 20.84 -4.69
N GLY A 331 -25.75 20.02 -4.91
CA GLY A 331 -25.45 19.44 -6.21
C GLY A 331 -24.58 20.33 -7.12
N ASN A 332 -23.96 21.37 -6.57
CA ASN A 332 -22.99 22.19 -7.27
C ASN A 332 -21.57 21.70 -6.97
N TYR A 333 -20.92 21.09 -7.95
CA TYR A 333 -19.58 20.49 -7.84
C TYR A 333 -18.50 21.31 -8.57
N THR A 334 -18.73 22.59 -8.84
CA THR A 334 -17.77 23.46 -9.55
C THR A 334 -16.41 23.52 -8.85
N ASN A 335 -16.43 23.48 -7.52
CA ASN A 335 -15.24 23.53 -6.67
C ASN A 335 -14.71 22.14 -6.27
N GLN A 336 -14.98 21.09 -7.09
CA GLN A 336 -14.41 19.76 -6.84
C GLN A 336 -12.90 19.73 -7.04
N ASP A 337 -12.24 18.83 -6.33
CA ASP A 337 -10.82 18.58 -6.55
C ASP A 337 -10.57 18.02 -7.95
N ALA A 338 -9.45 18.39 -8.56
CA ALA A 338 -9.02 17.79 -9.81
C ALA A 338 -8.76 16.29 -9.61
N PRO A 339 -9.25 15.42 -10.52
CA PRO A 339 -8.94 14.01 -10.46
C PRO A 339 -7.44 13.79 -10.63
N ILE A 340 -6.90 12.80 -9.92
CA ILE A 340 -5.50 12.41 -10.07
C ILE A 340 -5.29 11.63 -11.37
N ASP A 341 -4.08 11.70 -11.93
CA ASP A 341 -3.72 10.81 -13.04
C ASP A 341 -3.55 9.38 -12.53
N ILE A 342 -4.59 8.56 -12.70
CA ILE A 342 -4.59 7.16 -12.28
C ILE A 342 -3.78 6.25 -13.19
N SER A 343 -3.39 6.68 -14.40
CA SER A 343 -2.60 5.87 -15.32
C SER A 343 -1.24 5.47 -14.72
N LEU A 344 -0.69 6.32 -13.87
CA LEU A 344 0.55 6.05 -13.13
C LEU A 344 0.43 4.84 -12.19
N TYR A 345 -0.79 4.53 -11.75
CA TYR A 345 -1.09 3.45 -10.80
C TYR A 345 -1.67 2.21 -11.46
N ASP A 346 -1.81 2.20 -12.79
CA ASP A 346 -2.22 1.02 -13.54
C ASP A 346 -1.11 -0.02 -13.50
N ILE A 347 -1.45 -1.26 -13.11
CA ILE A 347 -0.48 -2.36 -13.02
C ILE A 347 0.24 -2.61 -14.34
N HIS A 348 -0.43 -2.39 -15.47
CA HIS A 348 0.18 -2.53 -16.79
C HIS A 348 1.33 -1.54 -16.98
N ASN A 349 1.09 -0.27 -16.65
CA ASN A 349 2.11 0.78 -16.73
C ASN A 349 3.22 0.58 -15.68
N VAL A 350 2.85 0.17 -14.46
CA VAL A 350 3.80 -0.12 -13.39
C VAL A 350 4.73 -1.27 -13.78
N ALA A 351 4.20 -2.38 -14.32
CA ALA A 351 5.00 -3.51 -14.77
C ALA A 351 5.96 -3.11 -15.91
N GLN A 352 5.48 -2.30 -16.87
CA GLN A 352 6.33 -1.79 -17.95
C GLN A 352 7.48 -0.93 -17.44
N GLN A 353 7.27 -0.13 -16.39
CA GLN A 353 8.34 0.64 -15.77
C GLN A 353 9.43 -0.28 -15.19
N PHE A 354 9.06 -1.40 -14.53
CA PHE A 354 10.05 -2.40 -14.08
C PHE A 354 10.81 -3.03 -15.25
N LEU A 355 10.10 -3.44 -16.30
CA LEU A 355 10.70 -4.09 -17.47
C LEU A 355 11.62 -3.15 -18.25
N SER A 356 11.29 -1.87 -18.32
CA SER A 356 12.12 -0.85 -19.02
C SER A 356 13.48 -0.62 -18.36
N LEU A 357 13.64 -0.99 -17.09
CA LEU A 357 14.90 -0.92 -16.36
C LEU A 357 15.81 -2.13 -16.65
N CYS A 358 15.31 -3.16 -17.31
CA CYS A 358 16.10 -4.34 -17.66
C CYS A 358 17.02 -4.04 -18.85
N ARG A 359 18.28 -4.43 -18.73
CA ARG A 359 19.32 -4.31 -19.76
C ARG A 359 19.44 -5.60 -20.57
#